data_991c81c8304565b957ee1b24d5c26faf
#
_entry.id   991c81c8304565b957ee1b24d5c26faf
#
_cell.length_a   1.000
_cell.length_b   1.000
_cell.length_c   1.000
_cell.angle_alpha   90.00
_cell.angle_beta   90.00
_cell.angle_gamma   90.00
#
_symmetry.space_group_name_H-M   'P 1'
#
loop_
_entity.id
_entity.type
_entity.pdbx_description
1 polymer ?
#
loop_
_entity_poly.entity_id
_entity_poly.type
_entity_poly.pdbx_seq_one_letter_code
_entity_poly.pdbx_strand_id
1 'polypeptide(L)'
;MDKNQVIGFSLLGVLIVAFMYLNKPSEAELKAKEAQHKKELAREQVAAEKQADQQKAEKQKTVIAQKSGKKIVSTPVIEDEIISLESNKLKVDIHTKGGNVSQVNLKEFKTYFQKYGAKDKKNSLALFKENDSKNSLKFKLNGKEYTTENEHFEIVSKTKKSIVLETSPEEGKTIQFIYTLLPNHFDLDFEVRFNGFKGNEIAANSVMLDWTSSLAKTERLLSEQRRVSTVCYKYKGEEYDYLSEVSDDEEKMEQDIEWIAFKQSYFSSILKPISGFSKENSEVKITNFKEGHPNYHTNIKKYTAALNLALTNTSNGTARMNWYFGPNDYEILKSYDSNYEDIINYGWGLFRWINIYAIQPMFNTFAGWGIGLGIVILLITIILKLFLTPIQWKMYVSSAKMKILKPEIDALNAKYPNKEDAMKKQMDMMALYRESGASPLAGCIPMLIQMPILLAIFRFFPAAFELRQKPFLWAEDLSSYDSIYDFSTYLPLYGNHVSLFTLLMSVTTLVYTYINSSNVTQPQQPGMPNMKVIMYIFPFMMIFFFNNYSSGLSYYYFISTLISIIIMLAIKQFFVDEDKLKQKMNAKKMAASATPKKKSGFQERLEQMQKAQQERLKKK
;
A
#
# COMPACT_ATOMS: atom_id res chain seq x y z
N MET A 1 -10.47 -1.38 -39.55
CA MET A 1 -9.25 -0.75 -38.96
C MET A 1 -8.43 -0.18 -40.11
N ASP A 2 -8.12 1.09 -40.03
CA ASP A 2 -7.29 1.76 -41.06
C ASP A 2 -5.85 1.25 -40.92
N LYS A 3 -5.15 1.09 -42.10
CA LYS A 3 -3.75 0.59 -42.13
C LYS A 3 -2.83 1.32 -41.11
N ASN A 4 -3.07 2.60 -40.88
CA ASN A 4 -2.31 3.41 -39.93
C ASN A 4 -2.59 3.05 -38.48
N GLN A 5 -3.78 2.51 -38.17
CA GLN A 5 -4.11 2.03 -36.81
C GLN A 5 -3.39 0.72 -36.51
N VAL A 6 -3.35 -0.19 -37.49
CA VAL A 6 -2.61 -1.46 -37.38
C VAL A 6 -1.12 -1.19 -37.20
N ILE A 7 -0.57 -0.26 -37.97
CA ILE A 7 0.84 0.16 -37.87
C ILE A 7 1.11 0.80 -36.49
N GLY A 8 0.20 1.65 -35.97
CA GLY A 8 0.33 2.27 -34.65
C GLY A 8 0.31 1.24 -33.50
N PHE A 9 -0.58 0.25 -33.54
CA PHE A 9 -0.62 -0.84 -32.59
C PHE A 9 0.61 -1.74 -32.68
N SER A 10 1.06 -2.04 -33.91
CA SER A 10 2.27 -2.84 -34.12
C SER A 10 3.53 -2.10 -33.64
N LEU A 11 3.63 -0.79 -33.87
CA LEU A 11 4.73 0.05 -33.38
C LEU A 11 4.76 0.14 -31.87
N LEU A 12 3.60 0.24 -31.22
CA LEU A 12 3.55 0.26 -29.75
C LEU A 12 3.90 -1.11 -29.17
N GLY A 13 3.42 -2.20 -29.77
CA GLY A 13 3.84 -3.56 -29.40
C GLY A 13 5.36 -3.73 -29.56
N VAL A 14 5.92 -3.25 -30.68
CA VAL A 14 7.36 -3.25 -30.93
C VAL A 14 8.12 -2.36 -29.94
N LEU A 15 7.58 -1.19 -29.56
CA LEU A 15 8.18 -0.32 -28.55
C LEU A 15 8.18 -0.96 -27.14
N ILE A 16 7.12 -1.64 -26.76
CA ILE A 16 7.07 -2.39 -25.49
C ILE A 16 8.06 -3.54 -25.51
N VAL A 17 8.11 -4.31 -26.60
CA VAL A 17 9.08 -5.40 -26.76
C VAL A 17 10.51 -4.86 -26.83
N ALA A 18 10.73 -3.75 -27.55
CA ALA A 18 12.03 -3.08 -27.60
C ALA A 18 12.44 -2.52 -26.24
N PHE A 19 11.52 -1.93 -25.47
CA PHE A 19 11.77 -1.49 -24.09
C PHE A 19 12.13 -2.66 -23.18
N MET A 20 11.40 -3.78 -23.28
CA MET A 20 11.72 -5.01 -22.54
C MET A 20 13.07 -5.61 -22.98
N TYR A 21 13.40 -5.51 -24.28
CA TYR A 21 14.66 -6.01 -24.83
C TYR A 21 15.84 -5.10 -24.48
N LEU A 22 15.68 -3.78 -24.55
CA LEU A 22 16.71 -2.79 -24.20
C LEU A 22 16.97 -2.71 -22.68
N ASN A 23 15.96 -2.99 -21.86
CA ASN A 23 16.12 -3.09 -20.40
C ASN A 23 16.37 -4.52 -19.92
N LYS A 24 16.60 -5.46 -20.85
CA LYS A 24 17.05 -6.80 -20.47
C LYS A 24 18.47 -6.66 -19.90
N PRO A 25 18.70 -7.11 -18.65
CA PRO A 25 20.04 -7.05 -18.09
C PRO A 25 21.02 -7.76 -19.02
N SER A 26 22.18 -7.19 -19.22
CA SER A 26 23.22 -7.80 -20.08
C SER A 26 23.60 -9.19 -19.54
N GLU A 27 24.03 -10.10 -20.44
CA GLU A 27 24.50 -11.42 -19.97
C GLU A 27 25.62 -11.32 -18.91
N ALA A 28 26.41 -10.25 -18.95
CA ALA A 28 27.43 -9.97 -17.97
C ALA A 28 26.82 -9.58 -16.60
N GLU A 29 25.74 -8.78 -16.61
CA GLU A 29 25.01 -8.42 -15.38
C GLU A 29 24.23 -9.60 -14.81
N LEU A 30 23.61 -10.43 -15.65
CA LEU A 30 22.98 -11.69 -15.23
C LEU A 30 24.00 -12.65 -14.62
N LYS A 31 25.15 -12.87 -15.28
CA LYS A 31 26.23 -13.70 -14.74
C LYS A 31 26.84 -13.11 -13.47
N ALA A 32 26.96 -11.78 -13.38
CA ALA A 32 27.44 -11.12 -12.17
C ALA A 32 26.43 -11.26 -11.01
N LYS A 33 25.13 -11.11 -11.27
CA LYS A 33 24.07 -11.34 -10.29
C LYS A 33 23.96 -12.81 -9.87
N GLU A 34 24.08 -13.75 -10.82
CA GLU A 34 24.13 -15.18 -10.52
C GLU A 34 25.39 -15.57 -9.72
N ALA A 35 26.54 -14.98 -10.02
CA ALA A 35 27.77 -15.20 -9.28
C ALA A 35 27.70 -14.59 -7.87
N GLN A 36 27.11 -13.40 -7.71
CA GLN A 36 26.84 -12.82 -6.40
C GLN A 36 25.84 -13.67 -5.60
N HIS A 37 24.75 -14.10 -6.23
CA HIS A 37 23.74 -14.94 -5.62
C HIS A 37 24.30 -16.32 -5.20
N LYS A 38 25.13 -16.95 -6.05
CA LYS A 38 25.86 -18.18 -5.68
C LYS A 38 26.83 -17.97 -4.51
N LYS A 39 27.53 -16.82 -4.45
CA LYS A 39 28.40 -16.50 -3.32
C LYS A 39 27.60 -16.25 -2.02
N GLU A 40 26.45 -15.60 -2.11
CA GLU A 40 25.54 -15.37 -0.97
C GLU A 40 24.95 -16.69 -0.47
N LEU A 41 24.41 -17.53 -1.37
CA LEU A 41 23.92 -18.87 -1.03
C LEU A 41 25.00 -19.75 -0.41
N ALA A 42 26.23 -19.72 -0.95
CA ALA A 42 27.33 -20.45 -0.37
C ALA A 42 27.73 -19.94 1.03
N ARG A 43 27.64 -18.60 1.27
CA ARG A 43 27.86 -18.05 2.62
C ARG A 43 26.75 -18.41 3.59
N GLU A 44 25.49 -18.40 3.14
CA GLU A 44 24.33 -18.82 3.95
C GLU A 44 24.39 -20.33 4.27
N GLN A 45 24.76 -21.17 3.30
CA GLN A 45 24.97 -22.60 3.51
C GLN A 45 26.11 -22.88 4.49
N VAL A 46 27.24 -22.19 4.35
CA VAL A 46 28.38 -22.32 5.29
C VAL A 46 27.99 -21.80 6.69
N ALA A 47 27.17 -20.77 6.79
CA ALA A 47 26.66 -20.29 8.08
C ALA A 47 25.68 -21.28 8.70
N ALA A 48 24.76 -21.85 7.89
CA ALA A 48 23.82 -22.88 8.33
C ALA A 48 24.53 -24.19 8.71
N GLU A 49 25.56 -24.62 7.93
CA GLU A 49 26.41 -25.78 8.27
C GLU A 49 27.20 -25.54 9.55
N LYS A 50 27.79 -24.36 9.75
CA LYS A 50 28.47 -24.02 11.01
C LYS A 50 27.52 -24.04 12.21
N GLN A 51 26.28 -23.58 12.06
CA GLN A 51 25.27 -23.67 13.12
C GLN A 51 24.84 -25.13 13.37
N ALA A 52 24.65 -25.92 12.30
CA ALA A 52 24.33 -27.34 12.40
C ALA A 52 25.49 -28.15 13.00
N ASP A 53 26.73 -27.82 12.64
CA ASP A 53 27.92 -28.49 13.20
C ASP A 53 28.18 -28.05 14.64
N GLN A 54 27.89 -26.80 15.02
CA GLN A 54 27.91 -26.39 16.43
C GLN A 54 26.85 -27.12 17.25
N GLN A 55 25.63 -27.28 16.75
CA GLN A 55 24.59 -28.09 17.40
C GLN A 55 24.91 -29.57 17.45
N LYS A 56 25.56 -30.13 16.40
CA LYS A 56 26.06 -31.51 16.42
C LYS A 56 27.23 -31.70 17.38
N ALA A 57 28.15 -30.73 17.45
CA ALA A 57 29.28 -30.75 18.37
C ALA A 57 28.83 -30.63 19.82
N GLU A 58 27.80 -29.81 20.12
CA GLU A 58 27.17 -29.75 21.44
C GLU A 58 26.50 -31.09 21.80
N LYS A 59 25.70 -31.66 20.87
CA LYS A 59 25.07 -32.98 21.07
C LYS A 59 26.11 -34.10 21.23
N GLN A 60 27.24 -34.09 20.49
CA GLN A 60 28.31 -35.05 20.66
C GLN A 60 29.10 -34.86 21.97
N LYS A 61 29.33 -33.62 22.43
CA LYS A 61 29.93 -33.37 23.75
C LYS A 61 29.03 -33.90 24.87
N THR A 62 27.71 -33.78 24.74
CA THR A 62 26.74 -34.32 25.71
C THR A 62 26.75 -35.86 25.73
N VAL A 63 26.86 -36.52 24.56
CA VAL A 63 26.91 -37.98 24.44
C VAL A 63 28.24 -38.56 24.90
N ILE A 64 29.38 -37.87 24.68
CA ILE A 64 30.71 -38.28 25.12
C ILE A 64 30.84 -38.09 26.64
N ALA A 65 30.25 -37.06 27.22
CA ALA A 65 30.20 -36.83 28.66
C ALA A 65 29.39 -37.90 29.40
N GLN A 66 28.35 -38.47 28.78
CA GLN A 66 27.58 -39.60 29.33
C GLN A 66 28.34 -40.95 29.29
N LYS A 67 29.36 -41.12 28.44
CA LYS A 67 30.17 -42.37 28.35
C LYS A 67 31.39 -42.39 29.25
N SER A 68 31.82 -41.27 29.79
CA SER A 68 33.02 -41.16 30.61
C SER A 68 32.72 -41.04 32.12
N GLY A 69 31.96 -41.90 32.74
CA GLY A 69 31.75 -42.17 34.15
C GLY A 69 32.18 -41.17 35.25
N LYS A 70 32.44 -39.91 34.93
CA LYS A 70 32.63 -38.81 35.89
C LYS A 70 31.28 -38.21 36.21
N LYS A 71 30.85 -38.31 37.49
CA LYS A 71 29.76 -37.53 38.04
C LYS A 71 30.04 -36.05 37.79
N ILE A 72 29.59 -35.56 36.65
CA ILE A 72 29.39 -34.13 36.44
C ILE A 72 28.06 -33.84 37.12
N VAL A 73 28.07 -32.93 38.06
CA VAL A 73 26.83 -32.31 38.58
C VAL A 73 26.10 -31.79 37.34
N SER A 74 25.12 -32.54 36.88
CA SER A 74 24.25 -32.13 35.77
C SER A 74 23.50 -30.92 36.25
N THR A 75 23.86 -29.74 35.79
CA THR A 75 22.89 -28.62 35.72
C THR A 75 21.68 -29.21 35.00
N PRO A 76 20.50 -29.23 35.57
CA PRO A 76 19.32 -29.76 34.91
C PRO A 76 19.21 -29.05 33.55
N VAL A 77 19.09 -29.79 32.47
CA VAL A 77 18.70 -29.25 31.18
C VAL A 77 17.27 -28.77 31.41
N ILE A 78 17.12 -27.48 31.71
CA ILE A 78 15.83 -26.85 31.93
C ILE A 78 15.18 -26.82 30.54
N GLU A 79 14.10 -27.62 30.37
CA GLU A 79 13.35 -27.69 29.12
C GLU A 79 12.65 -26.35 28.87
N ASP A 80 12.66 -25.89 27.63
CA ASP A 80 11.91 -24.70 27.22
C ASP A 80 10.40 -25.01 27.28
N GLU A 81 9.68 -24.32 28.13
CA GLU A 81 8.23 -24.45 28.28
C GLU A 81 7.52 -23.34 27.50
N ILE A 82 6.47 -23.71 26.75
CA ILE A 82 5.60 -22.75 26.05
C ILE A 82 4.38 -22.50 26.92
N ILE A 83 4.15 -21.24 27.28
CA ILE A 83 3.06 -20.82 28.12
C ILE A 83 2.06 -20.03 27.28
N SER A 84 0.81 -20.46 27.30
CA SER A 84 -0.27 -19.76 26.61
C SER A 84 -1.05 -18.85 27.56
N LEU A 85 -1.17 -17.57 27.21
CA LEU A 85 -2.14 -16.63 27.79
C LEU A 85 -3.32 -16.50 26.85
N GLU A 86 -4.53 -16.48 27.39
CA GLU A 86 -5.75 -16.39 26.58
C GLU A 86 -6.73 -15.34 27.09
N SER A 87 -7.21 -14.51 26.16
CA SER A 87 -8.39 -13.65 26.31
C SER A 87 -9.48 -14.09 25.32
N ASN A 88 -10.56 -13.34 25.22
CA ASN A 88 -11.57 -13.56 24.18
C ASN A 88 -11.09 -13.12 22.77
N LYS A 89 -10.15 -12.20 22.67
CA LYS A 89 -9.60 -11.67 21.41
C LYS A 89 -8.29 -12.35 21.00
N LEU A 90 -7.39 -12.59 21.96
CA LEU A 90 -6.02 -13.03 21.74
C LEU A 90 -5.73 -14.37 22.41
N LYS A 91 -4.87 -15.16 21.77
CA LYS A 91 -4.05 -16.20 22.39
C LYS A 91 -2.59 -15.86 22.10
N VAL A 92 -1.81 -15.74 23.17
CA VAL A 92 -0.37 -15.38 23.10
C VAL A 92 0.43 -16.51 23.71
N ASP A 93 1.38 -17.06 22.95
CA ASP A 93 2.30 -18.11 23.39
C ASP A 93 3.66 -17.47 23.70
N ILE A 94 4.19 -17.76 24.89
CA ILE A 94 5.43 -17.18 25.44
C ILE A 94 6.37 -18.35 25.79
N HIS A 95 7.64 -18.26 25.40
CA HIS A 95 8.68 -19.21 25.76
C HIS A 95 9.34 -18.85 27.08
N THR A 96 9.64 -19.84 27.92
CA THR A 96 10.49 -19.64 29.11
C THR A 96 11.93 -19.36 28.72
N LYS A 97 12.42 -19.88 27.61
CA LYS A 97 13.69 -19.49 27.05
C LYS A 97 13.58 -18.11 26.38
N GLY A 98 14.34 -17.15 26.91
CA GLY A 98 14.32 -15.77 26.47
C GLY A 98 13.15 -14.94 27.01
N GLY A 99 12.13 -15.58 27.63
CA GLY A 99 10.94 -14.90 28.11
C GLY A 99 10.12 -14.23 27.00
N ASN A 100 10.24 -14.69 25.76
CA ASN A 100 9.80 -13.96 24.58
C ASN A 100 8.41 -14.39 24.06
N VAL A 101 7.68 -13.45 23.46
CA VAL A 101 6.41 -13.69 22.75
C VAL A 101 6.74 -14.36 21.41
N SER A 102 6.39 -15.64 21.27
CA SER A 102 6.74 -16.48 20.12
C SER A 102 5.64 -16.61 19.08
N GLN A 103 4.36 -16.55 19.52
CA GLN A 103 3.21 -16.64 18.62
C GLN A 103 2.05 -15.81 19.17
N VAL A 104 1.34 -15.13 18.26
CA VAL A 104 0.10 -14.41 18.58
C VAL A 104 -1.00 -14.82 17.62
N ASN A 105 -2.10 -15.33 18.16
CA ASN A 105 -3.27 -15.72 17.41
C ASN A 105 -4.44 -14.75 17.68
N LEU A 106 -5.04 -14.23 16.62
CA LEU A 106 -6.25 -13.42 16.66
C LEU A 106 -7.47 -14.35 16.56
N LYS A 107 -8.18 -14.57 17.67
CA LYS A 107 -9.20 -15.61 17.77
C LYS A 107 -10.43 -15.39 16.88
N GLU A 108 -10.75 -14.15 16.57
CA GLU A 108 -11.91 -13.75 15.75
C GLU A 108 -11.65 -13.80 14.26
N PHE A 109 -10.37 -13.92 13.84
CA PHE A 109 -9.97 -13.81 12.45
C PHE A 109 -9.42 -15.11 11.90
N LYS A 110 -9.47 -15.22 10.58
CA LYS A 110 -8.90 -16.34 9.81
C LYS A 110 -8.04 -15.79 8.67
N THR A 111 -7.01 -16.53 8.26
CA THR A 111 -6.34 -16.27 7.01
C THR A 111 -7.27 -16.59 5.82
N TYR A 112 -6.94 -16.10 4.62
CA TYR A 112 -7.69 -16.46 3.41
C TYR A 112 -7.79 -17.98 3.25
N PHE A 113 -6.69 -18.69 3.43
CA PHE A 113 -6.63 -20.15 3.26
C PHE A 113 -7.35 -20.94 4.36
N GLN A 114 -7.43 -20.42 5.57
CA GLN A 114 -8.24 -21.03 6.65
C GLN A 114 -9.74 -20.85 6.40
N LYS A 115 -10.15 -19.77 5.74
CA LYS A 115 -11.56 -19.51 5.44
C LYS A 115 -12.04 -20.27 4.20
N TYR A 116 -11.30 -20.17 3.09
CA TYR A 116 -11.70 -20.68 1.77
C TYR A 116 -10.99 -21.97 1.37
N GLY A 117 -9.84 -22.29 2.00
CA GLY A 117 -9.10 -23.53 1.74
C GLY A 117 -9.76 -24.77 2.37
N ALA A 118 -9.26 -25.95 1.97
CA ALA A 118 -9.75 -27.23 2.48
C ALA A 118 -9.15 -27.59 3.87
N LYS A 119 -7.99 -27.00 4.22
CA LYS A 119 -7.22 -27.34 5.43
C LYS A 119 -7.32 -26.21 6.48
N ASP A 120 -7.11 -26.57 7.74
CA ASP A 120 -6.95 -25.64 8.88
C ASP A 120 -8.14 -24.71 9.22
N LYS A 121 -9.36 -25.07 8.80
CA LYS A 121 -10.57 -24.27 9.07
C LYS A 121 -10.85 -24.00 10.56
N LYS A 122 -10.32 -24.84 11.47
CA LYS A 122 -10.52 -24.72 12.93
C LYS A 122 -9.57 -23.69 13.56
N ASN A 123 -8.42 -23.43 12.94
CA ASN A 123 -7.40 -22.54 13.51
C ASN A 123 -7.77 -21.07 13.32
N SER A 124 -7.35 -20.23 14.25
CA SER A 124 -7.41 -18.78 14.18
C SER A 124 -6.18 -18.22 13.45
N LEU A 125 -6.27 -16.95 13.03
CA LEU A 125 -5.19 -16.27 12.34
C LEU A 125 -3.99 -16.05 13.26
N ALA A 126 -2.82 -16.58 12.88
CA ALA A 126 -1.56 -16.26 13.51
C ALA A 126 -0.89 -15.07 12.79
N LEU A 127 -0.54 -14.02 13.52
CA LEU A 127 0.22 -12.88 12.97
C LEU A 127 1.64 -13.29 12.60
N PHE A 128 2.26 -14.09 13.44
CA PHE A 128 3.53 -14.78 13.22
C PHE A 128 3.45 -16.17 13.86
N LYS A 129 4.23 -17.10 13.34
CA LYS A 129 4.26 -18.47 13.82
C LYS A 129 5.32 -18.61 14.88
N GLU A 130 5.29 -19.74 15.58
CA GLU A 130 6.33 -20.14 16.52
C GLU A 130 7.73 -19.97 15.91
N ASN A 131 8.64 -19.35 16.65
CA ASN A 131 10.01 -18.98 16.26
C ASN A 131 10.15 -17.90 15.16
N ASP A 132 9.06 -17.36 14.62
CA ASP A 132 9.10 -16.26 13.66
C ASP A 132 9.18 -14.88 14.35
N SER A 133 8.94 -14.81 15.66
CA SER A 133 9.05 -13.58 16.45
C SER A 133 9.86 -13.81 17.71
N LYS A 134 10.65 -12.80 18.08
CA LYS A 134 11.47 -12.78 19.30
C LYS A 134 11.55 -11.37 19.84
N ASN A 135 11.54 -11.26 21.17
CA ASN A 135 11.88 -10.03 21.87
C ASN A 135 12.88 -10.36 22.98
N SER A 136 13.93 -9.56 23.12
CA SER A 136 14.97 -9.76 24.13
C SER A 136 15.54 -8.42 24.61
N LEU A 137 16.08 -8.41 25.81
CA LEU A 137 16.83 -7.25 26.31
C LEU A 137 18.33 -7.46 26.06
N LYS A 138 19.02 -6.35 25.74
CA LYS A 138 20.45 -6.28 25.56
C LYS A 138 21.00 -5.05 26.29
N PHE A 139 21.96 -5.24 27.17
CA PHE A 139 22.58 -4.16 27.93
C PHE A 139 23.96 -4.54 28.42
N LYS A 140 24.69 -3.57 28.98
CA LYS A 140 25.98 -3.83 29.63
C LYS A 140 25.79 -3.92 31.13
N LEU A 141 26.13 -5.09 31.70
CA LEU A 141 26.18 -5.34 33.13
C LEU A 141 27.65 -5.38 33.60
N ASN A 142 28.06 -4.49 34.47
CA ASN A 142 29.44 -4.38 34.94
C ASN A 142 30.46 -4.31 33.78
N GLY A 143 30.11 -3.61 32.67
CA GLY A 143 30.95 -3.45 31.47
C GLY A 143 30.94 -4.64 30.50
N LYS A 144 30.26 -5.75 30.81
CA LYS A 144 30.09 -6.93 29.93
C LYS A 144 28.73 -6.91 29.27
N GLU A 145 28.66 -7.29 28.00
CA GLU A 145 27.40 -7.45 27.30
C GLU A 145 26.59 -8.61 27.89
N TYR A 146 25.33 -8.35 28.20
CA TYR A 146 24.34 -9.30 28.64
C TYR A 146 23.13 -9.26 27.73
N THR A 147 22.57 -10.42 27.42
CA THR A 147 21.34 -10.55 26.65
C THR A 147 20.42 -11.61 27.25
N THR A 148 19.13 -11.31 27.27
CA THR A 148 18.13 -12.27 27.76
C THR A 148 17.73 -13.30 26.70
N GLU A 149 18.18 -13.21 25.46
CA GLU A 149 17.72 -14.02 24.32
C GLU A 149 17.78 -15.55 24.57
N ASN A 150 18.82 -16.00 25.29
CA ASN A 150 19.03 -17.41 25.57
C ASN A 150 18.91 -17.76 27.06
N GLU A 151 18.57 -16.77 27.89
CA GLU A 151 18.37 -17.01 29.32
C GLU A 151 17.12 -17.83 29.57
N HIS A 152 17.16 -18.66 30.60
CA HIS A 152 15.96 -19.35 31.07
C HIS A 152 15.26 -18.47 32.11
N PHE A 153 13.96 -18.32 31.94
CA PHE A 153 13.09 -17.61 32.87
C PHE A 153 12.26 -18.61 33.69
N GLU A 154 12.31 -18.51 34.99
CA GLU A 154 11.45 -19.26 35.89
C GLU A 154 10.06 -18.61 35.98
N ILE A 155 9.03 -19.43 36.17
CA ILE A 155 7.65 -18.96 36.32
C ILE A 155 7.40 -18.61 37.78
N VAL A 156 7.34 -17.32 38.10
CA VAL A 156 7.05 -16.84 39.47
C VAL A 156 5.55 -16.93 39.77
N SER A 157 4.73 -16.52 38.79
CA SER A 157 3.27 -16.64 38.89
C SER A 157 2.62 -16.77 37.52
N LYS A 158 1.49 -17.50 37.46
CA LYS A 158 0.75 -17.74 36.23
C LYS A 158 -0.73 -17.74 36.44
N THR A 159 -1.46 -17.03 35.61
CA THR A 159 -2.92 -17.06 35.47
C THR A 159 -3.32 -17.29 34.03
N LYS A 160 -4.61 -17.34 33.70
CA LYS A 160 -5.04 -17.41 32.30
C LYS A 160 -4.68 -16.18 31.48
N LYS A 161 -4.52 -15.02 32.13
CA LYS A 161 -4.33 -13.71 31.44
C LYS A 161 -3.03 -13.01 31.80
N SER A 162 -2.28 -13.49 32.78
CA SER A 162 -1.04 -12.86 33.20
C SER A 162 -0.01 -13.90 33.60
N ILE A 163 1.26 -13.57 33.33
CA ILE A 163 2.41 -14.36 33.76
C ILE A 163 3.52 -13.44 34.22
N VAL A 164 4.24 -13.87 35.26
CA VAL A 164 5.47 -13.26 35.74
C VAL A 164 6.60 -14.28 35.52
N LEU A 165 7.53 -13.93 34.68
CA LEU A 165 8.74 -14.67 34.36
C LEU A 165 9.94 -13.96 34.98
N GLU A 166 10.87 -14.70 35.61
CA GLU A 166 12.04 -14.12 36.26
C GLU A 166 13.30 -14.86 35.85
N THR A 167 14.37 -14.12 35.60
CA THR A 167 15.74 -14.64 35.44
C THR A 167 16.72 -13.91 36.33
N SER A 168 17.78 -14.58 36.75
CA SER A 168 18.81 -14.02 37.65
C SER A 168 20.16 -13.98 36.94
N PRO A 169 20.59 -12.83 36.39
CA PRO A 169 21.89 -12.69 35.74
C PRO A 169 23.08 -12.84 36.71
N GLU A 170 22.90 -12.44 37.96
CA GLU A 170 23.87 -12.55 39.06
C GLU A 170 23.13 -12.79 40.40
N GLU A 171 23.79 -13.34 41.39
CA GLU A 171 23.20 -13.57 42.72
C GLU A 171 22.67 -12.27 43.34
N GLY A 172 21.40 -12.29 43.78
CA GLY A 172 20.69 -11.12 44.32
C GLY A 172 20.18 -10.11 43.31
N LYS A 173 20.32 -10.38 42.01
CA LYS A 173 19.81 -9.53 40.93
C LYS A 173 18.83 -10.29 40.09
N THR A 174 17.63 -9.72 39.85
CA THR A 174 16.62 -10.37 39.02
C THR A 174 16.06 -9.42 37.96
N ILE A 175 15.68 -10.02 36.83
CA ILE A 175 14.96 -9.36 35.75
C ILE A 175 13.63 -10.08 35.61
N GLN A 176 12.54 -9.34 35.77
CA GLN A 176 11.19 -9.89 35.59
C GLN A 176 10.57 -9.37 34.29
N PHE A 177 9.94 -10.30 33.55
CA PHE A 177 9.05 -10.01 32.43
C PHE A 177 7.62 -10.33 32.86
N ILE A 178 6.77 -9.31 32.85
CA ILE A 178 5.38 -9.42 33.27
C ILE A 178 4.50 -9.16 32.05
N TYR A 179 3.75 -10.17 31.65
CA TYR A 179 2.81 -10.08 30.54
C TYR A 179 1.38 -10.17 31.06
N THR A 180 0.49 -9.27 30.61
CA THR A 180 -0.92 -9.26 31.02
C THR A 180 -1.82 -8.96 29.83
N LEU A 181 -2.72 -9.90 29.51
CA LEU A 181 -3.75 -9.70 28.47
C LEU A 181 -4.93 -8.91 29.01
N LEU A 182 -5.30 -7.84 28.33
CA LEU A 182 -6.50 -7.08 28.64
C LEU A 182 -7.76 -7.79 28.10
N PRO A 183 -8.84 -7.92 28.90
CA PRO A 183 -10.08 -8.52 28.43
C PRO A 183 -10.77 -7.60 27.39
N ASN A 184 -11.31 -8.19 26.32
CA ASN A 184 -12.02 -7.52 25.23
C ASN A 184 -11.17 -6.53 24.40
N HIS A 185 -9.85 -6.52 24.59
CA HIS A 185 -8.90 -5.69 23.85
C HIS A 185 -7.93 -6.55 23.04
N PHE A 186 -7.28 -5.92 22.08
CA PHE A 186 -6.20 -6.51 21.30
C PHE A 186 -4.83 -6.22 21.91
N ASP A 187 -4.77 -6.03 23.23
CA ASP A 187 -3.61 -5.52 23.95
C ASP A 187 -3.00 -6.57 24.86
N LEU A 188 -1.67 -6.58 24.85
CA LEU A 188 -0.80 -7.28 25.77
C LEU A 188 0.08 -6.24 26.49
N ASP A 189 -0.18 -6.00 27.77
CA ASP A 189 0.72 -5.20 28.58
C ASP A 189 2.00 -5.97 28.84
N PHE A 190 3.14 -5.32 28.68
CA PHE A 190 4.46 -5.84 28.92
C PHE A 190 5.23 -4.91 29.85
N GLU A 191 5.61 -5.42 31.01
CA GLU A 191 6.41 -4.71 32.00
C GLU A 191 7.71 -5.46 32.24
N VAL A 192 8.82 -4.73 32.18
CA VAL A 192 10.15 -5.19 32.56
C VAL A 192 10.51 -4.55 33.90
N ARG A 193 10.94 -5.38 34.86
CA ARG A 193 11.44 -4.91 36.16
C ARG A 193 12.84 -5.41 36.41
N PHE A 194 13.69 -4.51 36.87
CA PHE A 194 15.04 -4.80 37.34
C PHE A 194 15.05 -4.66 38.85
N ASN A 195 15.49 -5.69 39.58
CA ASN A 195 15.55 -5.69 41.05
C ASN A 195 16.96 -6.05 41.52
N GLY A 196 17.44 -5.37 42.55
CA GLY A 196 18.73 -5.67 43.18
C GLY A 196 19.96 -5.11 42.46
N PHE A 197 19.78 -4.32 41.39
CA PHE A 197 20.88 -3.68 40.70
C PHE A 197 21.31 -2.40 41.42
N LYS A 198 22.60 -2.10 41.48
CA LYS A 198 23.12 -0.83 41.98
C LYS A 198 23.15 0.22 40.86
N GLY A 199 23.01 1.48 41.19
CA GLY A 199 22.79 2.55 40.22
C GLY A 199 23.86 2.78 39.15
N ASN A 200 25.04 2.15 39.26
CA ASN A 200 26.13 2.24 38.30
C ASN A 200 26.42 0.92 37.54
N GLU A 201 25.68 -0.16 37.82
CA GLU A 201 25.92 -1.48 37.21
C GLU A 201 25.31 -1.57 35.81
N ILE A 202 24.20 -0.86 35.59
CA ILE A 202 23.58 -0.70 34.27
C ILE A 202 23.70 0.78 33.91
N ALA A 203 24.37 1.08 32.79
CA ALA A 203 24.49 2.46 32.36
C ALA A 203 23.10 3.02 31.97
N ALA A 204 22.81 4.23 32.36
CA ALA A 204 21.60 4.93 31.95
C ALA A 204 21.50 4.94 30.40
N ASN A 205 20.30 4.76 29.86
CA ASN A 205 20.02 4.72 28.42
C ASN A 205 20.83 3.64 27.65
N SER A 206 21.15 2.51 28.29
CA SER A 206 21.89 1.41 27.63
C SER A 206 21.08 0.13 27.48
N VAL A 207 19.84 0.09 27.96
CA VAL A 207 19.00 -1.09 27.87
C VAL A 207 18.22 -1.04 26.56
N MET A 208 18.61 -1.93 25.66
CA MET A 208 17.96 -2.10 24.35
C MET A 208 16.92 -3.22 24.41
N LEU A 209 15.74 -2.97 23.86
CA LEU A 209 14.77 -3.98 23.53
C LEU A 209 14.94 -4.34 22.04
N ASP A 210 15.44 -5.52 21.78
CA ASP A 210 15.51 -6.07 20.43
C ASP A 210 14.21 -6.81 20.12
N TRP A 211 13.47 -6.37 19.12
CA TRP A 211 12.25 -7.00 18.65
C TRP A 211 12.37 -7.35 17.17
N THR A 212 12.29 -8.63 16.86
CA THR A 212 12.33 -9.14 15.48
C THR A 212 11.09 -9.98 15.20
N SER A 213 10.49 -9.80 14.04
CA SER A 213 9.35 -10.62 13.62
C SER A 213 9.37 -10.88 12.11
N SER A 214 9.06 -12.12 11.72
CA SER A 214 8.83 -12.53 10.34
C SER A 214 7.33 -12.77 10.14
N LEU A 215 6.62 -11.74 9.64
CA LEU A 215 5.17 -11.77 9.58
C LEU A 215 4.64 -12.78 8.56
N ALA A 216 3.68 -13.60 8.99
CA ALA A 216 3.12 -14.68 8.19
C ALA A 216 2.19 -14.17 7.08
N LYS A 217 2.10 -14.92 5.98
CA LYS A 217 1.11 -14.69 4.92
C LYS A 217 -0.30 -14.92 5.45
N THR A 218 -1.16 -13.91 5.37
CA THR A 218 -2.55 -13.96 5.82
C THR A 218 -3.56 -13.92 4.68
N GLU A 219 -3.21 -13.28 3.55
CA GLU A 219 -4.12 -13.04 2.43
C GLU A 219 -3.76 -13.89 1.20
N ARG A 220 -4.63 -13.87 0.19
CA ARG A 220 -4.51 -14.67 -1.03
C ARG A 220 -3.21 -14.41 -1.78
N LEU A 221 -2.87 -13.12 -2.03
CA LEU A 221 -1.66 -12.72 -2.76
C LEU A 221 -0.58 -12.19 -1.82
N LEU A 222 0.53 -12.93 -1.75
CA LEU A 222 1.70 -12.52 -0.97
C LEU A 222 2.39 -11.28 -1.54
N SER A 223 2.42 -11.13 -2.87
CA SER A 223 2.99 -9.96 -3.55
C SER A 223 2.28 -8.66 -3.15
N GLU A 224 0.95 -8.67 -3.07
CA GLU A 224 0.17 -7.51 -2.64
C GLU A 224 0.38 -7.20 -1.16
N GLN A 225 0.46 -8.24 -0.32
CA GLN A 225 0.80 -8.03 1.10
C GLN A 225 2.18 -7.38 1.26
N ARG A 226 3.18 -7.85 0.51
CA ARG A 226 4.53 -7.28 0.54
C ARG A 226 4.56 -5.81 0.10
N ARG A 227 3.76 -5.46 -0.90
CA ARG A 227 3.71 -4.11 -1.48
C ARG A 227 3.20 -3.03 -0.52
N VAL A 228 2.44 -3.41 0.51
CA VAL A 228 1.82 -2.47 1.47
C VAL A 228 2.30 -2.66 2.90
N SER A 229 3.21 -3.62 3.12
CA SER A 229 3.70 -3.97 4.46
C SER A 229 5.04 -3.31 4.74
N THR A 230 5.15 -2.63 5.88
CA THR A 230 6.35 -1.87 6.27
C THR A 230 6.45 -1.70 7.79
N VAL A 231 7.57 -1.16 8.27
CA VAL A 231 7.70 -0.65 9.63
C VAL A 231 7.24 0.81 9.62
N CYS A 232 6.26 1.12 10.46
CA CYS A 232 5.85 2.50 10.74
C CYS A 232 6.33 2.90 12.13
N TYR A 233 6.64 4.17 12.32
CA TYR A 233 7.03 4.72 13.60
C TYR A 233 6.52 6.16 13.74
N LYS A 234 6.37 6.61 14.98
CA LYS A 234 5.93 7.97 15.27
C LYS A 234 6.88 8.58 16.29
N TYR A 235 7.43 9.73 15.96
CA TYR A 235 8.17 10.56 16.91
C TYR A 235 7.24 11.31 17.85
N LYS A 236 7.71 11.64 19.04
CA LYS A 236 6.93 12.42 20.00
C LYS A 236 6.61 13.80 19.44
N GLY A 237 5.31 14.11 19.34
CA GLY A 237 4.83 15.42 18.88
C GLY A 237 4.87 15.67 17.39
N GLU A 238 5.23 14.67 16.57
CA GLU A 238 5.28 14.76 15.11
C GLU A 238 4.28 13.83 14.42
N GLU A 239 4.18 13.91 13.09
CA GLU A 239 3.45 12.95 12.27
C GLU A 239 4.17 11.60 12.24
N TYR A 240 3.47 10.53 11.84
CA TYR A 240 4.07 9.22 11.66
C TYR A 240 4.91 9.17 10.37
N ASP A 241 5.92 8.29 10.37
CA ASP A 241 6.73 7.99 9.20
C ASP A 241 6.89 6.47 9.03
N TYR A 242 7.47 6.02 7.93
CA TYR A 242 7.58 4.60 7.60
C TYR A 242 8.75 4.30 6.66
N LEU A 243 9.32 3.10 6.79
CA LEU A 243 10.33 2.58 5.88
C LEU A 243 9.75 2.22 4.52
N SER A 244 10.61 1.97 3.54
CA SER A 244 10.20 1.57 2.18
C SER A 244 9.25 0.38 2.18
N GLU A 245 8.10 0.52 1.49
CA GLU A 245 7.15 -0.58 1.28
C GLU A 245 7.65 -1.61 0.24
N VAL A 246 8.66 -1.31 -0.57
CA VAL A 246 9.06 -2.13 -1.73
C VAL A 246 10.49 -2.68 -1.67
N SER A 247 11.41 -2.01 -0.99
CA SER A 247 12.82 -2.38 -0.88
C SER A 247 13.23 -2.70 0.56
N ASP A 248 14.40 -3.32 0.72
CA ASP A 248 15.07 -3.36 2.01
C ASP A 248 15.41 -1.95 2.42
N ASP A 249 15.20 -1.62 3.70
CA ASP A 249 15.39 -0.29 4.22
C ASP A 249 15.72 -0.34 5.71
N GLU A 250 16.47 0.64 6.20
CA GLU A 250 16.83 0.78 7.60
C GLU A 250 16.96 2.24 7.98
N GLU A 251 16.57 2.58 9.20
CA GLU A 251 16.64 3.94 9.70
C GLU A 251 17.04 3.98 11.15
N LYS A 252 17.97 4.88 11.46
CA LYS A 252 18.34 5.24 12.83
C LYS A 252 17.46 6.38 13.31
N MET A 253 16.90 6.22 14.50
CA MET A 253 15.95 7.17 15.03
C MET A 253 16.60 8.52 15.34
N GLU A 254 16.05 9.59 14.78
CA GLU A 254 16.56 10.95 14.97
C GLU A 254 15.99 11.64 16.20
N GLN A 255 14.81 11.20 16.66
CA GLN A 255 14.09 11.73 17.81
C GLN A 255 13.53 10.61 18.68
N ASP A 256 13.06 10.94 19.89
CA ASP A 256 12.38 10.00 20.78
C ASP A 256 11.09 9.50 20.14
N ILE A 257 10.83 8.21 20.29
CA ILE A 257 9.78 7.49 19.59
C ILE A 257 8.58 7.33 20.53
N GLU A 258 7.39 7.63 20.02
CA GLU A 258 6.13 7.41 20.74
C GLU A 258 5.66 5.96 20.61
N TRP A 259 5.69 5.41 19.39
CA TRP A 259 5.36 4.00 19.10
C TRP A 259 6.01 3.51 17.80
N ILE A 260 6.12 2.19 17.68
CA ILE A 260 6.58 1.49 16.47
C ILE A 260 5.56 0.44 16.09
N ALA A 261 5.30 0.27 14.78
CA ALA A 261 4.37 -0.70 14.25
C ALA A 261 5.01 -1.58 13.16
N PHE A 262 4.90 -2.88 13.30
CA PHE A 262 5.12 -3.85 12.22
C PHE A 262 3.80 -4.03 11.49
N LYS A 263 3.62 -3.29 10.41
CA LYS A 263 2.38 -3.20 9.65
C LYS A 263 2.33 -4.25 8.56
N GLN A 264 1.22 -4.96 8.48
CA GLN A 264 0.78 -5.78 7.34
C GLN A 264 -0.37 -5.08 6.60
N SER A 265 -0.96 -5.76 5.59
CA SER A 265 -2.11 -5.22 4.85
C SER A 265 -3.29 -4.89 5.76
N TYR A 266 -3.71 -5.86 6.57
CA TYR A 266 -4.93 -5.78 7.37
C TYR A 266 -4.73 -5.97 8.87
N PHE A 267 -3.50 -6.21 9.31
CA PHE A 267 -3.16 -6.40 10.71
C PHE A 267 -1.85 -5.70 11.03
N SER A 268 -1.68 -5.34 12.29
CA SER A 268 -0.45 -4.75 12.79
C SER A 268 -0.09 -5.25 14.17
N SER A 269 1.20 -5.23 14.46
CA SER A 269 1.75 -5.36 15.80
C SER A 269 2.37 -4.02 16.16
N ILE A 270 1.78 -3.30 17.13
CA ILE A 270 2.24 -1.95 17.53
C ILE A 270 2.75 -2.00 18.96
N LEU A 271 3.95 -1.50 19.16
CA LEU A 271 4.58 -1.41 20.49
C LEU A 271 4.68 0.07 20.90
N LYS A 272 4.03 0.40 22.02
CA LYS A 272 4.01 1.73 22.62
C LYS A 272 4.48 1.68 24.07
N PRO A 273 5.62 2.28 24.41
CA PRO A 273 6.03 2.45 25.81
C PRO A 273 5.31 3.64 26.45
N ILE A 274 5.11 3.60 27.76
CA ILE A 274 4.47 4.69 28.50
C ILE A 274 5.34 5.96 28.48
N SER A 275 6.67 5.80 28.61
CA SER A 275 7.61 6.94 28.66
C SER A 275 8.18 7.34 27.29
N GLY A 276 7.96 6.54 26.25
CA GLY A 276 8.63 6.64 24.93
C GLY A 276 9.91 5.82 24.91
N PHE A 277 10.43 5.54 23.70
CA PHE A 277 11.77 5.03 23.48
C PHE A 277 12.72 6.19 23.21
N SER A 278 13.93 6.13 23.79
CA SER A 278 14.97 7.10 23.48
C SER A 278 15.49 6.88 22.06
N LYS A 279 15.84 7.95 21.37
CA LYS A 279 16.49 7.91 20.05
C LYS A 279 17.87 7.27 20.06
N GLU A 280 18.58 7.34 21.20
CA GLU A 280 19.97 6.92 21.31
C GLU A 280 20.13 5.42 21.01
N ASN A 281 20.87 5.08 19.95
CA ASN A 281 21.08 3.73 19.44
C ASN A 281 19.80 2.99 19.01
N SER A 282 18.66 3.69 18.91
CA SER A 282 17.43 3.11 18.39
C SER A 282 17.45 3.08 16.87
N GLU A 283 17.08 1.93 16.30
CA GLU A 283 17.01 1.72 14.85
C GLU A 283 15.88 0.75 14.47
N VAL A 284 15.38 0.92 13.27
CA VAL A 284 14.39 0.01 12.67
C VAL A 284 14.86 -0.45 11.31
N LYS A 285 14.47 -1.69 10.95
CA LYS A 285 14.91 -2.31 9.70
C LYS A 285 13.83 -3.22 9.13
N ILE A 286 13.72 -3.21 7.80
CA ILE A 286 12.90 -4.11 7.04
C ILE A 286 13.74 -4.86 6.00
N THR A 287 13.53 -6.17 5.89
CA THR A 287 14.25 -7.00 4.94
C THR A 287 13.29 -7.90 4.18
N ASN A 288 13.38 -7.88 2.85
CA ASN A 288 12.59 -8.73 1.98
C ASN A 288 13.21 -10.11 1.86
N PHE A 289 12.38 -11.16 1.88
CA PHE A 289 12.85 -12.50 1.57
C PHE A 289 13.13 -12.62 0.08
N LYS A 290 14.33 -13.04 -0.29
CA LYS A 290 14.75 -13.30 -1.67
C LYS A 290 14.28 -14.68 -2.11
N GLU A 291 14.14 -14.87 -3.42
CA GLU A 291 13.82 -16.17 -4.00
C GLU A 291 14.88 -17.21 -3.59
N GLY A 292 14.43 -18.40 -3.19
CA GLY A 292 15.28 -19.44 -2.61
C GLY A 292 15.35 -19.45 -1.08
N HIS A 293 14.92 -18.38 -0.39
CA HIS A 293 14.84 -18.40 1.07
C HIS A 293 13.65 -19.27 1.54
N PRO A 294 13.78 -20.11 2.60
CA PRO A 294 12.70 -20.98 3.09
C PRO A 294 11.38 -20.23 3.34
N ASN A 295 11.45 -19.00 3.82
CA ASN A 295 10.29 -18.18 4.16
C ASN A 295 9.74 -17.38 2.96
N TYR A 296 10.32 -17.52 1.75
CA TYR A 296 9.92 -16.74 0.59
C TYR A 296 8.45 -16.90 0.21
N HIS A 297 7.87 -18.08 0.35
CA HIS A 297 6.47 -18.35 -0.01
C HIS A 297 5.49 -18.27 1.16
N THR A 298 5.99 -18.18 2.39
CA THR A 298 5.17 -18.29 3.62
C THR A 298 5.09 -17.02 4.43
N ASN A 299 6.12 -16.15 4.34
CA ASN A 299 6.22 -14.95 5.15
C ASN A 299 6.27 -13.69 4.25
N ILE A 300 5.80 -12.58 4.79
CA ILE A 300 5.73 -11.30 4.10
C ILE A 300 7.14 -10.72 4.02
N LYS A 301 7.70 -10.34 5.16
CA LYS A 301 9.02 -9.72 5.32
C LYS A 301 9.55 -9.99 6.72
N LYS A 302 10.83 -9.73 6.94
CA LYS A 302 11.44 -9.70 8.27
C LYS A 302 11.53 -8.25 8.74
N TYR A 303 11.05 -7.99 9.94
CA TYR A 303 11.06 -6.71 10.61
C TYR A 303 11.95 -6.79 11.83
N THR A 304 12.71 -5.75 12.10
CA THR A 304 13.60 -5.64 13.25
C THR A 304 13.52 -4.23 13.82
N ALA A 305 13.45 -4.13 15.14
CA ALA A 305 13.52 -2.88 15.88
C ALA A 305 14.45 -3.09 17.07
N ALA A 306 15.49 -2.29 17.17
CA ALA A 306 16.34 -2.16 18.34
C ALA A 306 15.98 -0.84 19.02
N LEU A 307 15.44 -0.88 20.24
CA LEU A 307 14.77 0.25 20.89
C LEU A 307 15.36 0.50 22.26
N ASN A 308 15.82 1.71 22.50
CA ASN A 308 16.38 2.09 23.78
C ASN A 308 15.28 2.40 24.80
N LEU A 309 15.22 1.59 25.85
CA LEU A 309 14.24 1.75 26.93
C LEU A 309 14.65 2.88 27.88
N ALA A 310 13.79 3.88 28.03
CA ALA A 310 13.93 4.88 29.09
C ALA A 310 13.50 4.28 30.44
N LEU A 311 14.46 3.76 31.21
CA LEU A 311 14.21 3.25 32.55
C LEU A 311 13.97 4.39 33.55
N THR A 312 12.98 4.23 34.42
CA THR A 312 12.64 5.23 35.45
C THR A 312 13.73 5.36 36.51
N ASN A 313 14.50 4.29 36.75
CA ASN A 313 15.63 4.25 37.67
C ASN A 313 16.55 3.09 37.30
N THR A 314 17.87 3.23 37.45
CA THR A 314 18.84 2.20 37.06
C THR A 314 19.04 1.10 38.13
N SER A 315 18.62 1.33 39.38
CA SER A 315 18.79 0.34 40.46
C SER A 315 17.57 -0.58 40.65
N ASN A 316 16.38 -0.05 40.51
CA ASN A 316 15.12 -0.82 40.52
C ASN A 316 14.24 -0.27 39.37
N GLY A 317 14.79 -0.29 38.18
CA GLY A 317 14.17 0.30 37.01
C GLY A 317 12.99 -0.49 36.52
N THR A 318 11.98 0.24 36.06
CA THR A 318 10.79 -0.37 35.46
C THR A 318 10.55 0.28 34.10
N ALA A 319 10.30 -0.55 33.09
CA ALA A 319 9.80 -0.10 31.79
C ALA A 319 8.46 -0.76 31.51
N ARG A 320 7.44 0.05 31.21
CA ARG A 320 6.10 -0.43 30.87
C ARG A 320 5.76 -0.07 29.45
N MET A 321 5.22 -1.07 28.73
CA MET A 321 4.87 -0.99 27.33
C MET A 321 3.53 -1.68 27.09
N ASN A 322 2.86 -1.27 26.04
CA ASN A 322 1.67 -1.96 25.54
C ASN A 322 1.94 -2.44 24.13
N TRP A 323 1.67 -3.71 23.86
CA TRP A 323 1.59 -4.28 22.53
C TRP A 323 0.15 -4.36 22.08
N TYR A 324 -0.17 -3.71 20.97
CA TYR A 324 -1.39 -3.97 20.22
C TYR A 324 -1.12 -5.05 19.18
N PHE A 325 -1.94 -6.09 19.14
CA PHE A 325 -1.93 -7.12 18.12
C PHE A 325 -3.33 -7.23 17.53
N GLY A 326 -3.59 -6.56 16.42
CA GLY A 326 -4.97 -6.45 15.97
C GLY A 326 -5.15 -6.04 14.52
N PRO A 327 -6.43 -5.85 14.11
CA PRO A 327 -6.80 -5.44 12.77
C PRO A 327 -6.47 -3.97 12.51
N ASN A 328 -6.15 -3.66 11.25
CA ASN A 328 -6.01 -2.29 10.76
C ASN A 328 -7.40 -1.70 10.45
N ASP A 329 -8.33 -1.82 11.39
CA ASP A 329 -9.65 -1.22 11.34
C ASP A 329 -9.58 0.23 11.82
N TYR A 330 -10.10 1.15 11.00
CA TYR A 330 -9.97 2.59 11.25
C TYR A 330 -10.57 3.01 12.60
N GLU A 331 -11.76 2.53 12.94
CA GLU A 331 -12.44 2.92 14.18
C GLU A 331 -11.76 2.29 15.41
N ILE A 332 -11.29 1.03 15.28
CA ILE A 332 -10.55 0.37 16.37
C ILE A 332 -9.24 1.12 16.63
N LEU A 333 -8.43 1.38 15.59
CA LEU A 333 -7.14 2.07 15.74
C LEU A 333 -7.30 3.49 16.28
N LYS A 334 -8.32 4.21 15.82
CA LYS A 334 -8.64 5.56 16.28
C LYS A 334 -9.06 5.59 17.75
N SER A 335 -9.69 4.53 18.26
CA SER A 335 -10.14 4.45 19.65
C SER A 335 -8.99 4.44 20.68
N TYR A 336 -7.75 4.21 20.24
CA TYR A 336 -6.55 4.24 21.10
C TYR A 336 -6.03 5.66 21.38
N ASP A 337 -6.56 6.68 20.71
CA ASP A 337 -6.16 8.09 20.88
C ASP A 337 -4.63 8.30 20.81
N SER A 338 -3.99 7.54 19.93
CA SER A 338 -2.51 7.50 19.73
C SER A 338 -2.11 7.67 18.29
N ASN A 339 -3.07 8.07 17.42
CA ASN A 339 -2.92 8.19 15.98
C ASN A 339 -2.50 6.86 15.29
N TYR A 340 -2.90 5.72 15.84
CA TYR A 340 -2.63 4.42 15.21
C TYR A 340 -3.32 4.29 13.85
N GLU A 341 -4.45 4.98 13.64
CA GLU A 341 -5.17 5.03 12.36
C GLU A 341 -4.35 5.63 11.22
N ASP A 342 -3.27 6.36 11.53
CA ASP A 342 -2.40 6.95 10.53
C ASP A 342 -1.63 5.89 9.71
N ILE A 343 -1.40 4.69 10.28
CA ILE A 343 -0.77 3.59 9.54
C ILE A 343 -1.61 3.10 8.35
N ILE A 344 -2.93 3.38 8.32
CA ILE A 344 -3.79 3.01 7.21
C ILE A 344 -3.49 3.92 6.03
N ASN A 345 -3.00 3.34 4.94
CA ASN A 345 -2.59 4.09 3.75
C ASN A 345 -3.79 4.60 2.94
N TYR A 346 -4.51 5.59 3.46
CA TYR A 346 -5.58 6.28 2.74
C TYR A 346 -5.07 7.34 1.73
N GLY A 347 -3.77 7.32 1.41
CA GLY A 347 -3.12 8.30 0.55
C GLY A 347 -2.57 9.49 1.34
N TRP A 348 -2.14 10.52 0.64
CA TRP A 348 -1.50 11.72 1.20
C TRP A 348 -2.25 13.00 0.79
N GLY A 349 -2.13 14.05 1.57
CA GLY A 349 -2.70 15.36 1.30
C GLY A 349 -4.21 15.31 0.99
N LEU A 350 -4.62 15.82 -0.18
CA LEU A 350 -6.01 15.88 -0.61
C LEU A 350 -6.69 14.48 -0.68
N PHE A 351 -5.96 13.44 -1.08
CA PHE A 351 -6.52 12.09 -1.21
C PHE A 351 -6.89 11.50 0.17
N ARG A 352 -5.99 11.66 1.15
CA ARG A 352 -6.24 11.28 2.54
C ARG A 352 -7.43 12.05 3.12
N TRP A 353 -7.48 13.37 2.87
CA TRP A 353 -8.59 14.21 3.32
C TRP A 353 -9.94 13.73 2.76
N ILE A 354 -10.02 13.44 1.45
CA ILE A 354 -11.25 12.90 0.83
C ILE A 354 -11.64 11.57 1.48
N ASN A 355 -10.69 10.68 1.72
CA ASN A 355 -10.97 9.37 2.31
C ASN A 355 -11.46 9.48 3.75
N ILE A 356 -10.79 10.26 4.61
CA ILE A 356 -11.15 10.38 6.03
C ILE A 356 -12.46 11.14 6.23
N TYR A 357 -12.67 12.24 5.50
CA TYR A 357 -13.80 13.15 5.76
C TYR A 357 -15.01 12.94 4.85
N ALA A 358 -14.87 12.23 3.74
CA ALA A 358 -15.99 11.96 2.85
C ALA A 358 -16.27 10.46 2.70
N ILE A 359 -15.28 9.64 2.30
CA ILE A 359 -15.52 8.24 1.94
C ILE A 359 -15.76 7.37 3.17
N GLN A 360 -14.87 7.44 4.18
CA GLN A 360 -14.98 6.64 5.42
C GLN A 360 -16.30 6.88 6.17
N PRO A 361 -16.75 8.14 6.41
CA PRO A 361 -18.04 8.38 7.06
C PRO A 361 -19.23 7.84 6.27
N MET A 362 -19.23 7.98 4.93
CA MET A 362 -20.29 7.39 4.09
C MET A 362 -20.25 5.87 4.18
N PHE A 363 -19.06 5.28 4.13
CA PHE A 363 -18.87 3.84 4.21
C PHE A 363 -19.40 3.30 5.55
N ASN A 364 -19.00 3.89 6.67
CA ASN A 364 -19.43 3.49 8.02
C ASN A 364 -20.96 3.63 8.20
N THR A 365 -21.51 4.75 7.70
CA THR A 365 -22.97 4.99 7.78
C THR A 365 -23.75 3.90 7.05
N PHE A 366 -23.39 3.58 5.81
CA PHE A 366 -24.11 2.56 5.04
C PHE A 366 -23.82 1.14 5.50
N ALA A 367 -22.60 0.85 5.93
CA ALA A 367 -22.25 -0.44 6.52
C ALA A 367 -23.03 -0.68 7.82
N GLY A 368 -23.27 0.38 8.62
CA GLY A 368 -24.10 0.35 9.81
C GLY A 368 -25.58 0.00 9.58
N TRP A 369 -26.07 0.09 8.34
CA TRP A 369 -27.44 -0.34 7.99
C TRP A 369 -27.56 -1.87 7.88
N GLY A 370 -26.47 -2.61 8.00
CA GLY A 370 -26.47 -4.08 7.92
C GLY A 370 -26.66 -4.63 6.50
N ILE A 371 -26.56 -3.79 5.47
CA ILE A 371 -26.63 -4.19 4.04
C ILE A 371 -25.28 -4.75 3.58
N GLY A 372 -25.31 -5.61 2.55
CA GLY A 372 -24.08 -6.19 2.00
C GLY A 372 -23.11 -5.13 1.49
N LEU A 373 -21.80 -5.29 1.75
CA LEU A 373 -20.80 -4.27 1.45
C LEU A 373 -20.67 -3.95 -0.06
N GLY A 374 -20.99 -4.87 -0.95
CA GLY A 374 -21.10 -4.56 -2.38
C GLY A 374 -22.20 -3.53 -2.69
N ILE A 375 -23.32 -3.54 -1.93
CA ILE A 375 -24.37 -2.53 -2.03
C ILE A 375 -23.87 -1.20 -1.43
N VAL A 376 -23.10 -1.24 -0.36
CA VAL A 376 -22.45 -0.03 0.20
C VAL A 376 -21.56 0.64 -0.85
N ILE A 377 -20.73 -0.12 -1.57
CA ILE A 377 -19.91 0.38 -2.67
C ILE A 377 -20.78 1.01 -3.77
N LEU A 378 -21.90 0.37 -4.13
CA LEU A 378 -22.85 0.90 -5.12
C LEU A 378 -23.43 2.25 -4.67
N LEU A 379 -23.91 2.35 -3.43
CA LEU A 379 -24.51 3.58 -2.89
C LEU A 379 -23.51 4.73 -2.85
N ILE A 380 -22.29 4.49 -2.35
CA ILE A 380 -21.22 5.50 -2.37
C ILE A 380 -20.94 5.94 -3.80
N THR A 381 -20.87 5.01 -4.74
CA THR A 381 -20.63 5.33 -6.15
C THR A 381 -21.74 6.20 -6.73
N ILE A 382 -23.00 5.88 -6.45
CA ILE A 382 -24.14 6.69 -6.91
C ILE A 382 -24.06 8.10 -6.34
N ILE A 383 -23.81 8.27 -5.04
CA ILE A 383 -23.73 9.60 -4.40
C ILE A 383 -22.60 10.42 -4.99
N LEU A 384 -21.41 9.84 -5.15
CA LEU A 384 -20.27 10.52 -5.77
C LEU A 384 -20.58 10.93 -7.21
N LYS A 385 -21.26 10.07 -7.99
CA LYS A 385 -21.64 10.40 -9.36
C LYS A 385 -22.72 11.47 -9.45
N LEU A 386 -23.70 11.46 -8.56
CA LEU A 386 -24.69 12.53 -8.47
C LEU A 386 -24.04 13.88 -8.13
N PHE A 387 -23.10 13.89 -7.19
CA PHE A 387 -22.32 15.09 -6.86
C PHE A 387 -21.51 15.61 -8.06
N LEU A 388 -20.97 14.73 -8.88
CA LEU A 388 -20.20 15.07 -10.08
C LEU A 388 -21.05 15.35 -11.32
N THR A 389 -22.36 15.06 -11.31
CA THR A 389 -23.25 15.22 -12.48
C THR A 389 -23.28 16.65 -13.05
N PRO A 390 -23.31 17.74 -12.26
CA PRO A 390 -23.27 19.11 -12.81
C PRO A 390 -22.00 19.39 -13.62
N ILE A 391 -20.88 18.78 -13.22
CA ILE A 391 -19.60 18.92 -13.91
C ILE A 391 -19.62 18.11 -15.20
N GLN A 392 -20.14 16.87 -15.15
CA GLN A 392 -20.30 16.01 -16.32
C GLN A 392 -21.22 16.65 -17.37
N TRP A 393 -22.28 17.33 -16.95
CA TRP A 393 -23.15 18.07 -17.84
C TRP A 393 -22.41 19.20 -18.57
N LYS A 394 -21.70 20.06 -17.83
CA LYS A 394 -20.89 21.14 -18.45
C LYS A 394 -19.89 20.59 -19.47
N MET A 395 -19.28 19.46 -19.16
CA MET A 395 -18.38 18.76 -20.08
C MET A 395 -19.10 18.31 -21.35
N TYR A 396 -20.24 17.64 -21.20
CA TYR A 396 -20.99 17.14 -22.34
C TYR A 396 -21.40 18.30 -23.28
N VAL A 397 -21.92 19.39 -22.72
CA VAL A 397 -22.25 20.59 -23.50
C VAL A 397 -21.04 21.16 -24.24
N SER A 398 -19.87 21.17 -23.60
CA SER A 398 -18.64 21.63 -24.25
C SER A 398 -18.17 20.68 -25.35
N SER A 399 -18.26 19.37 -25.14
CA SER A 399 -17.95 18.37 -26.17
C SER A 399 -18.92 18.46 -27.36
N ALA A 400 -20.21 18.70 -27.11
CA ALA A 400 -21.21 18.93 -28.14
C ALA A 400 -20.88 20.18 -28.97
N LYS A 401 -20.45 21.29 -28.33
CA LYS A 401 -19.98 22.50 -29.06
C LYS A 401 -18.77 22.19 -29.95
N MET A 402 -17.81 21.41 -29.46
CA MET A 402 -16.64 21.02 -30.26
C MET A 402 -17.03 20.15 -31.46
N LYS A 403 -18.02 19.25 -31.29
CA LYS A 403 -18.58 18.45 -32.39
C LYS A 403 -19.21 19.34 -33.47
N ILE A 404 -19.98 20.34 -33.06
CA ILE A 404 -20.64 21.33 -33.98
C ILE A 404 -19.57 22.12 -34.75
N LEU A 405 -18.45 22.48 -34.12
CA LEU A 405 -17.34 23.21 -34.75
C LEU A 405 -16.42 22.36 -35.64
N LYS A 406 -16.56 21.05 -35.61
CA LYS A 406 -15.67 20.15 -36.35
C LYS A 406 -15.51 20.50 -37.83
N PRO A 407 -16.59 20.80 -38.61
CA PRO A 407 -16.43 21.16 -40.02
C PRO A 407 -15.56 22.42 -40.22
N GLU A 408 -15.69 23.42 -39.33
CA GLU A 408 -14.91 24.66 -39.39
C GLU A 408 -13.47 24.45 -38.99
N ILE A 409 -13.23 23.57 -38.01
CA ILE A 409 -11.89 23.14 -37.61
C ILE A 409 -11.21 22.38 -38.75
N ASP A 410 -11.93 21.51 -39.45
CA ASP A 410 -11.43 20.76 -40.58
C ASP A 410 -11.09 21.69 -41.76
N ALA A 411 -11.94 22.68 -42.03
CA ALA A 411 -11.67 23.73 -43.05
C ALA A 411 -10.43 24.57 -42.70
N LEU A 412 -10.26 24.93 -41.41
CA LEU A 412 -9.06 25.62 -40.93
C LEU A 412 -7.80 24.75 -41.03
N ASN A 413 -7.91 23.46 -40.80
CA ASN A 413 -6.81 22.52 -40.99
C ASN A 413 -6.39 22.42 -42.47
N ALA A 414 -7.36 22.41 -43.37
CA ALA A 414 -7.10 22.39 -44.81
C ALA A 414 -6.50 23.71 -45.32
N LYS A 415 -6.88 24.85 -44.74
CA LYS A 415 -6.33 26.19 -45.09
C LYS A 415 -4.84 26.32 -44.75
N TYR A 416 -4.35 25.61 -43.72
CA TYR A 416 -2.97 25.68 -43.27
C TYR A 416 -2.29 24.30 -43.29
N PRO A 417 -1.91 23.79 -44.48
CA PRO A 417 -1.32 22.44 -44.60
C PRO A 417 0.17 22.40 -44.20
N ASN A 418 0.87 23.54 -44.24
CA ASN A 418 2.30 23.60 -44.00
C ASN A 418 2.65 23.78 -42.52
N LYS A 419 3.78 23.20 -42.10
CA LYS A 419 4.30 23.34 -40.72
C LYS A 419 4.69 24.79 -40.40
N GLU A 420 5.07 25.58 -41.37
CA GLU A 420 5.45 27.00 -41.22
C GLU A 420 4.27 27.86 -40.77
N ASP A 421 3.04 27.49 -41.13
CA ASP A 421 1.82 28.20 -40.76
C ASP A 421 1.21 27.72 -39.45
N ALA A 422 1.87 26.81 -38.73
CA ALA A 422 1.33 26.20 -37.48
C ALA A 422 0.91 27.25 -36.44
N MET A 423 1.64 28.35 -36.32
CA MET A 423 1.34 29.45 -35.42
C MET A 423 0.07 30.22 -35.84
N LYS A 424 -0.07 30.54 -37.13
CA LYS A 424 -1.28 31.21 -37.67
C LYS A 424 -2.51 30.31 -37.49
N LYS A 425 -2.37 29.02 -37.84
CA LYS A 425 -3.38 28.00 -37.62
C LYS A 425 -3.86 27.96 -36.17
N GLN A 426 -2.92 27.98 -35.20
CA GLN A 426 -3.26 27.96 -33.78
C GLN A 426 -3.98 29.25 -33.33
N MET A 427 -3.57 30.42 -33.83
CA MET A 427 -4.22 31.68 -33.56
C MET A 427 -5.65 31.72 -34.10
N ASP A 428 -5.85 31.32 -35.37
CA ASP A 428 -7.18 31.29 -36.00
C ASP A 428 -8.10 30.27 -35.28
N MET A 429 -7.55 29.13 -34.84
CA MET A 429 -8.26 28.13 -34.06
C MET A 429 -8.68 28.65 -32.69
N MET A 430 -7.81 29.36 -31.97
CA MET A 430 -8.13 30.01 -30.71
C MET A 430 -9.18 31.10 -30.87
N ALA A 431 -9.15 31.87 -31.97
CA ALA A 431 -10.15 32.87 -32.32
C ALA A 431 -11.51 32.19 -32.55
N LEU A 432 -11.57 31.10 -33.33
CA LEU A 432 -12.78 30.34 -33.60
C LEU A 432 -13.40 29.79 -32.29
N TYR A 433 -12.62 29.24 -31.39
CA TYR A 433 -13.11 28.76 -30.09
C TYR A 433 -13.70 29.89 -29.23
N ARG A 434 -13.04 31.03 -29.17
CA ARG A 434 -13.48 32.18 -28.41
C ARG A 434 -14.80 32.78 -28.99
N GLU A 435 -14.86 32.97 -30.30
CA GLU A 435 -16.02 33.50 -30.99
C GLU A 435 -17.24 32.58 -30.84
N SER A 436 -17.03 31.28 -30.88
CA SER A 436 -18.07 30.25 -30.71
C SER A 436 -18.46 30.02 -29.25
N GLY A 437 -17.66 30.51 -28.28
CA GLY A 437 -17.83 30.20 -26.86
C GLY A 437 -17.65 28.73 -26.54
N ALA A 438 -16.80 28.07 -27.30
CA ALA A 438 -16.31 26.73 -27.03
C ALA A 438 -14.94 26.81 -26.34
N SER A 439 -14.59 25.82 -25.52
CA SER A 439 -13.27 25.73 -24.90
C SER A 439 -12.67 24.36 -25.19
N PRO A 440 -11.50 24.29 -25.81
CA PRO A 440 -10.82 23.01 -26.06
C PRO A 440 -10.39 22.33 -24.75
N LEU A 441 -10.14 23.10 -23.69
CA LEU A 441 -9.78 22.59 -22.37
C LEU A 441 -10.98 22.07 -21.57
N ALA A 442 -12.21 22.46 -21.92
CA ALA A 442 -13.40 22.03 -21.16
C ALA A 442 -13.63 20.51 -21.26
N GLY A 443 -13.09 19.84 -22.27
CA GLY A 443 -13.13 18.38 -22.39
C GLY A 443 -12.23 17.64 -21.39
N CYS A 444 -11.17 18.26 -20.86
CA CYS A 444 -10.27 17.63 -19.90
C CYS A 444 -10.53 18.05 -18.43
N ILE A 445 -11.28 19.12 -18.19
CA ILE A 445 -11.62 19.60 -16.83
C ILE A 445 -12.23 18.50 -15.95
N PRO A 446 -13.18 17.68 -16.44
CA PRO A 446 -13.75 16.61 -15.62
C PRO A 446 -12.74 15.55 -15.22
N MET A 447 -11.80 15.21 -16.10
CA MET A 447 -10.70 14.30 -15.77
C MET A 447 -9.87 14.87 -14.62
N LEU A 448 -9.56 16.16 -14.64
CA LEU A 448 -8.79 16.84 -13.60
C LEU A 448 -9.53 16.86 -12.25
N ILE A 449 -10.86 17.05 -12.26
CA ILE A 449 -11.67 17.05 -11.03
C ILE A 449 -11.93 15.64 -10.53
N GLN A 450 -12.12 14.69 -11.42
CA GLN A 450 -12.37 13.30 -11.07
C GLN A 450 -11.10 12.57 -10.60
N MET A 451 -9.91 12.97 -11.06
CA MET A 451 -8.64 12.36 -10.71
C MET A 451 -8.40 12.27 -9.18
N PRO A 452 -8.59 13.34 -8.39
CA PRO A 452 -8.43 13.26 -6.95
C PRO A 452 -9.35 12.24 -6.28
N ILE A 453 -10.63 12.19 -6.69
CA ILE A 453 -11.60 11.23 -6.16
C ILE A 453 -11.20 9.81 -6.57
N LEU A 454 -10.78 9.64 -7.81
CA LEU A 454 -10.34 8.35 -8.35
C LEU A 454 -9.15 7.80 -7.58
N LEU A 455 -8.12 8.63 -7.33
CA LEU A 455 -6.92 8.26 -6.59
C LEU A 455 -7.21 8.02 -5.10
N ALA A 456 -8.13 8.80 -4.51
CA ALA A 456 -8.60 8.57 -3.15
C ALA A 456 -9.24 7.19 -3.01
N ILE A 457 -10.18 6.85 -3.88
CA ILE A 457 -10.87 5.54 -3.91
C ILE A 457 -9.89 4.39 -4.20
N PHE A 458 -8.92 4.61 -5.08
CA PHE A 458 -7.86 3.64 -5.38
C PHE A 458 -7.04 3.26 -4.15
N ARG A 459 -6.86 4.20 -3.21
CA ARG A 459 -6.21 3.95 -1.92
C ARG A 459 -7.18 3.39 -0.88
N PHE A 460 -8.43 3.82 -0.89
CA PHE A 460 -9.43 3.44 0.12
C PHE A 460 -9.78 1.95 0.08
N PHE A 461 -10.27 1.43 -1.05
CA PHE A 461 -10.81 0.06 -1.09
C PHE A 461 -9.79 -1.04 -0.79
N PRO A 462 -8.53 -1.00 -1.27
CA PRO A 462 -7.53 -2.00 -0.87
C PRO A 462 -7.11 -1.90 0.59
N ALA A 463 -7.29 -0.74 1.23
CA ALA A 463 -6.94 -0.51 2.64
C ALA A 463 -8.11 -0.75 3.60
N ALA A 464 -9.36 -0.79 3.11
CA ALA A 464 -10.55 -0.96 3.94
C ALA A 464 -10.62 -2.37 4.52
N PHE A 465 -10.34 -2.49 5.83
CA PHE A 465 -10.36 -3.76 6.57
C PHE A 465 -11.73 -4.44 6.50
N GLU A 466 -12.79 -3.66 6.53
CA GLU A 466 -14.18 -4.13 6.57
C GLU A 466 -14.57 -4.95 5.34
N LEU A 467 -13.92 -4.72 4.19
CA LEU A 467 -14.13 -5.48 2.95
C LEU A 467 -13.52 -6.88 3.00
N ARG A 468 -12.60 -7.10 3.95
CA ARG A 468 -11.86 -8.34 4.07
C ARG A 468 -12.80 -9.52 4.33
N GLN A 469 -12.69 -10.52 3.44
CA GLN A 469 -13.47 -11.75 3.50
C GLN A 469 -15.01 -11.54 3.45
N LYS A 470 -15.46 -10.47 2.80
CA LYS A 470 -16.88 -10.21 2.57
C LYS A 470 -17.24 -10.53 1.11
N PRO A 471 -18.18 -11.45 0.89
CA PRO A 471 -18.57 -11.84 -0.47
C PRO A 471 -19.52 -10.84 -1.12
N PHE A 472 -19.50 -10.77 -2.44
CA PHE A 472 -20.50 -10.05 -3.23
C PHE A 472 -20.60 -10.63 -4.65
N LEU A 473 -21.80 -11.01 -5.08
CA LEU A 473 -22.06 -11.71 -6.34
C LEU A 473 -21.20 -12.97 -6.45
N TRP A 474 -20.33 -13.07 -7.46
CA TRP A 474 -19.40 -14.19 -7.65
C TRP A 474 -18.07 -14.03 -6.93
N ALA A 475 -17.76 -12.82 -6.40
CA ALA A 475 -16.54 -12.62 -5.63
C ALA A 475 -16.72 -13.13 -4.21
N GLU A 476 -15.87 -14.04 -3.77
CA GLU A 476 -15.86 -14.57 -2.41
C GLU A 476 -15.34 -13.56 -1.39
N ASP A 477 -14.49 -12.62 -1.84
CA ASP A 477 -13.79 -11.65 -1.01
C ASP A 477 -13.56 -10.33 -1.76
N LEU A 478 -14.23 -9.26 -1.30
CA LEU A 478 -14.11 -7.93 -1.91
C LEU A 478 -12.72 -7.31 -1.72
N SER A 479 -11.94 -7.76 -0.74
CA SER A 479 -10.58 -7.29 -0.50
C SER A 479 -9.53 -7.99 -1.38
N SER A 480 -9.90 -9.13 -1.98
CA SER A 480 -9.05 -9.91 -2.87
C SER A 480 -9.57 -9.85 -4.31
N TYR A 481 -8.80 -10.37 -5.26
CA TYR A 481 -9.29 -10.51 -6.63
C TYR A 481 -10.39 -11.59 -6.73
N ASP A 482 -11.35 -11.37 -7.63
CA ASP A 482 -12.31 -12.40 -8.04
C ASP A 482 -11.71 -13.29 -9.13
N SER A 483 -12.10 -14.55 -9.17
CA SER A 483 -11.70 -15.49 -10.23
C SER A 483 -12.88 -16.29 -10.73
N ILE A 484 -13.11 -16.24 -12.03
CA ILE A 484 -14.08 -17.12 -12.71
C ILE A 484 -13.41 -18.30 -13.40
N TYR A 485 -12.09 -18.21 -13.59
CA TYR A 485 -11.28 -19.26 -14.18
C TYR A 485 -9.84 -19.14 -13.73
N ASP A 486 -9.25 -20.21 -13.20
CA ASP A 486 -7.86 -20.29 -12.78
C ASP A 486 -7.03 -21.09 -13.77
N PHE A 487 -5.86 -20.58 -14.17
CA PHE A 487 -4.89 -21.27 -15.03
C PHE A 487 -3.89 -22.07 -14.20
N SER A 488 -3.39 -23.16 -14.76
CA SER A 488 -2.27 -23.91 -14.16
C SER A 488 -0.92 -23.17 -14.29
N THR A 489 -0.81 -22.27 -15.28
CA THR A 489 0.44 -21.54 -15.58
C THR A 489 0.31 -20.07 -15.20
N TYR A 490 1.30 -19.54 -14.51
CA TYR A 490 1.37 -18.10 -14.19
C TYR A 490 1.82 -17.30 -15.42
N LEU A 491 0.99 -16.34 -15.84
CA LEU A 491 1.32 -15.42 -16.92
C LEU A 491 1.93 -14.13 -16.33
N PRO A 492 3.14 -13.74 -16.74
CA PRO A 492 3.77 -12.50 -16.25
C PRO A 492 2.86 -11.29 -16.47
N LEU A 493 2.77 -10.41 -15.47
CA LEU A 493 1.92 -9.22 -15.41
C LEU A 493 0.41 -9.48 -15.32
N TYR A 494 -0.09 -10.64 -15.74
CA TYR A 494 -1.50 -10.97 -15.72
C TYR A 494 -1.89 -11.81 -14.48
N GLY A 495 -1.08 -12.79 -14.14
CA GLY A 495 -1.37 -13.74 -13.08
C GLY A 495 -1.79 -15.11 -13.62
N ASN A 496 -2.46 -15.91 -12.81
CA ASN A 496 -2.92 -17.25 -13.14
C ASN A 496 -4.47 -17.39 -13.12
N HIS A 497 -5.20 -16.29 -13.23
CA HIS A 497 -6.66 -16.27 -13.13
C HIS A 497 -7.30 -15.21 -14.02
N VAL A 498 -8.61 -15.27 -14.16
CA VAL A 498 -9.42 -14.28 -14.88
C VAL A 498 -10.40 -13.63 -13.91
N SER A 499 -10.22 -12.33 -13.65
CA SER A 499 -11.16 -11.53 -12.88
C SER A 499 -12.31 -11.04 -13.77
N LEU A 500 -13.56 -11.41 -13.44
CA LEU A 500 -14.73 -10.95 -14.18
C LEU A 500 -15.02 -9.48 -13.93
N PHE A 501 -14.84 -8.98 -12.71
CA PHE A 501 -15.00 -7.55 -12.44
C PHE A 501 -14.00 -6.71 -13.24
N THR A 502 -12.77 -7.16 -13.40
CA THR A 502 -11.77 -6.49 -14.22
C THR A 502 -12.14 -6.50 -15.71
N LEU A 503 -12.66 -7.61 -16.21
CA LEU A 503 -13.17 -7.68 -17.58
C LEU A 503 -14.35 -6.73 -17.81
N LEU A 504 -15.35 -6.73 -16.90
CA LEU A 504 -16.49 -5.82 -16.97
C LEU A 504 -16.06 -4.35 -16.90
N MET A 505 -15.13 -4.00 -16.01
CA MET A 505 -14.52 -2.69 -15.91
C MET A 505 -13.88 -2.26 -17.24
N SER A 506 -13.10 -3.14 -17.85
CA SER A 506 -12.38 -2.85 -19.10
C SER A 506 -13.35 -2.70 -20.28
N VAL A 507 -14.33 -3.57 -20.39
CA VAL A 507 -15.38 -3.52 -21.44
C VAL A 507 -16.18 -2.22 -21.30
N THR A 508 -16.66 -1.89 -20.10
CA THR A 508 -17.41 -0.63 -19.89
C THR A 508 -16.56 0.61 -20.16
N THR A 509 -15.26 0.57 -19.84
CA THR A 509 -14.34 1.65 -20.16
C THR A 509 -14.11 1.77 -21.67
N LEU A 510 -14.04 0.66 -22.41
CA LEU A 510 -14.01 0.66 -23.88
C LEU A 510 -15.28 1.27 -24.49
N VAL A 511 -16.45 0.89 -23.99
CA VAL A 511 -17.74 1.45 -24.43
C VAL A 511 -17.79 2.95 -24.14
N TYR A 512 -17.40 3.38 -22.94
CA TYR A 512 -17.32 4.79 -22.58
C TYR A 512 -16.35 5.56 -23.49
N THR A 513 -15.18 4.99 -23.77
CA THR A 513 -14.19 5.58 -24.68
C THR A 513 -14.74 5.67 -26.10
N TYR A 514 -15.41 4.64 -26.60
CA TYR A 514 -16.04 4.65 -27.93
C TYR A 514 -17.08 5.78 -28.06
N ILE A 515 -17.99 5.92 -27.08
CA ILE A 515 -19.01 6.97 -27.10
C ILE A 515 -18.38 8.36 -27.04
N ASN A 516 -17.32 8.54 -26.23
CA ASN A 516 -16.64 9.83 -26.08
C ASN A 516 -15.65 10.15 -27.20
N SER A 517 -15.06 9.16 -27.85
CA SER A 517 -14.06 9.38 -28.91
C SER A 517 -14.60 10.12 -30.11
N SER A 518 -15.92 10.01 -30.38
CA SER A 518 -16.60 10.78 -31.43
C SER A 518 -16.67 12.29 -31.13
N ASN A 519 -16.58 12.64 -29.84
CA ASN A 519 -16.68 14.02 -29.35
C ASN A 519 -15.29 14.69 -29.18
N VAL A 520 -14.20 13.93 -29.22
CA VAL A 520 -12.83 14.44 -29.06
C VAL A 520 -12.27 14.80 -30.43
N THR A 521 -12.46 16.06 -30.83
CA THR A 521 -11.80 16.63 -32.02
C THR A 521 -10.54 17.36 -31.54
N GLN A 522 -9.44 16.65 -31.38
CA GLN A 522 -8.14 17.31 -31.17
C GLN A 522 -7.41 17.49 -32.48
N PRO A 523 -6.87 18.69 -32.73
CA PRO A 523 -5.98 18.91 -33.86
C PRO A 523 -4.75 18.02 -33.67
N GLN A 524 -4.45 17.20 -34.69
CA GLN A 524 -3.19 16.46 -34.72
C GLN A 524 -2.03 17.45 -34.82
N GLN A 525 -1.29 17.65 -33.75
CA GLN A 525 -0.01 18.35 -33.82
C GLN A 525 1.04 17.39 -34.40
N PRO A 526 1.83 17.80 -35.37
CA PRO A 526 2.92 17.00 -35.91
C PRO A 526 3.90 16.62 -34.78
N GLY A 527 4.13 15.32 -34.59
CA GLY A 527 5.04 14.80 -33.57
C GLY A 527 4.38 14.36 -32.26
N MET A 528 3.07 14.59 -32.05
CA MET A 528 2.35 14.00 -30.91
C MET A 528 1.68 12.67 -31.28
N PRO A 529 1.72 11.67 -30.37
CA PRO A 529 0.99 10.43 -30.56
C PRO A 529 -0.51 10.68 -30.75
N ASN A 530 -1.16 9.86 -31.54
CA ASN A 530 -2.61 9.97 -31.73
C ASN A 530 -3.34 9.65 -30.42
N MET A 531 -3.91 10.68 -29.78
CA MET A 531 -4.63 10.54 -28.50
C MET A 531 -5.75 9.51 -28.55
N LYS A 532 -6.39 9.29 -29.70
CA LYS A 532 -7.40 8.24 -29.84
C LYS A 532 -6.80 6.85 -29.63
N VAL A 533 -5.61 6.61 -30.16
CA VAL A 533 -4.91 5.33 -29.98
C VAL A 533 -4.61 5.10 -28.49
N ILE A 534 -4.10 6.11 -27.80
CA ILE A 534 -3.82 6.04 -26.35
C ILE A 534 -5.11 5.74 -25.57
N MET A 535 -6.22 6.43 -25.91
CA MET A 535 -7.52 6.23 -25.25
C MET A 535 -8.05 4.78 -25.39
N TYR A 536 -7.80 4.12 -26.53
CA TYR A 536 -8.23 2.72 -26.74
C TYR A 536 -7.28 1.69 -26.15
N ILE A 537 -5.99 2.01 -26.04
CA ILE A 537 -4.99 1.13 -25.40
C ILE A 537 -5.20 1.06 -23.89
N PHE A 538 -5.59 2.16 -23.26
CA PHE A 538 -5.72 2.24 -21.81
C PHE A 538 -6.66 1.18 -21.22
N PRO A 539 -7.92 0.98 -21.70
CA PRO A 539 -8.78 -0.09 -21.21
C PRO A 539 -8.20 -1.50 -21.39
N PHE A 540 -7.44 -1.70 -22.46
CA PHE A 540 -6.77 -2.98 -22.68
C PHE A 540 -5.64 -3.20 -21.67
N MET A 541 -4.84 -2.17 -21.38
CA MET A 541 -3.83 -2.23 -20.33
C MET A 541 -4.45 -2.49 -18.95
N MET A 542 -5.64 -1.95 -18.68
CA MET A 542 -6.33 -2.16 -17.40
C MET A 542 -6.55 -3.65 -17.10
N ILE A 543 -6.79 -4.51 -18.10
CA ILE A 543 -6.96 -5.96 -17.90
C ILE A 543 -5.71 -6.56 -17.24
N PHE A 544 -4.53 -6.14 -17.64
CA PHE A 544 -3.29 -6.68 -17.09
C PHE A 544 -2.98 -6.12 -15.70
N PHE A 545 -3.17 -4.82 -15.51
CA PHE A 545 -2.82 -4.18 -14.24
C PHE A 545 -3.81 -4.49 -13.12
N PHE A 546 -5.12 -4.55 -13.43
CA PHE A 546 -6.15 -4.70 -12.39
C PHE A 546 -6.58 -6.14 -12.13
N ASN A 547 -6.12 -7.11 -12.92
CA ASN A 547 -6.51 -8.51 -12.74
C ASN A 547 -6.18 -9.05 -11.34
N ASN A 548 -5.09 -8.59 -10.74
CA ASN A 548 -4.63 -8.99 -9.40
C ASN A 548 -5.12 -8.07 -8.26
N TYR A 549 -5.87 -7.01 -8.57
CA TYR A 549 -6.37 -6.07 -7.57
C TYR A 549 -7.66 -6.54 -6.89
N SER A 550 -8.02 -5.86 -5.79
CA SER A 550 -9.24 -6.19 -5.06
C SER A 550 -10.49 -6.08 -5.94
N SER A 551 -11.36 -7.09 -5.83
CA SER A 551 -12.63 -7.13 -6.57
C SER A 551 -13.56 -5.96 -6.21
N GLY A 552 -13.50 -5.46 -4.97
CA GLY A 552 -14.22 -4.25 -4.55
C GLY A 552 -13.80 -3.00 -5.33
N LEU A 553 -12.51 -2.85 -5.63
CA LEU A 553 -12.00 -1.74 -6.44
C LEU A 553 -12.43 -1.89 -7.90
N SER A 554 -12.28 -3.07 -8.50
CA SER A 554 -12.68 -3.35 -9.88
C SER A 554 -14.18 -3.20 -10.07
N TYR A 555 -14.98 -3.62 -9.09
CA TYR A 555 -16.43 -3.43 -9.04
C TYR A 555 -16.80 -1.94 -8.98
N TYR A 556 -16.17 -1.16 -8.10
CA TYR A 556 -16.38 0.29 -8.05
C TYR A 556 -16.12 0.95 -9.41
N TYR A 557 -15.01 0.64 -10.06
CA TYR A 557 -14.69 1.20 -11.38
C TYR A 557 -15.68 0.80 -12.44
N PHE A 558 -16.10 -0.47 -12.47
CA PHE A 558 -17.12 -0.98 -13.37
C PHE A 558 -18.43 -0.18 -13.22
N ILE A 559 -18.99 -0.10 -12.00
CA ILE A 559 -20.25 0.61 -11.73
C ILE A 559 -20.10 2.11 -11.96
N SER A 560 -18.99 2.71 -11.53
CA SER A 560 -18.68 4.13 -11.72
C SER A 560 -18.70 4.52 -13.21
N THR A 561 -18.11 3.68 -14.06
CA THR A 561 -18.09 3.91 -15.51
C THR A 561 -19.46 3.67 -16.14
N LEU A 562 -20.16 2.61 -15.72
CA LEU A 562 -21.51 2.31 -16.17
C LEU A 562 -22.50 3.44 -15.86
N ILE A 563 -22.48 3.97 -14.62
CA ILE A 563 -23.30 5.13 -14.22
C ILE A 563 -22.91 6.36 -15.04
N SER A 564 -21.63 6.58 -15.33
CA SER A 564 -21.19 7.69 -16.18
C SER A 564 -21.74 7.58 -17.61
N ILE A 565 -21.81 6.38 -18.18
CA ILE A 565 -22.44 6.13 -19.48
C ILE A 565 -23.94 6.48 -19.41
N ILE A 566 -24.64 5.99 -18.39
CA ILE A 566 -26.08 6.27 -18.19
C ILE A 566 -26.33 7.76 -18.06
N ILE A 567 -25.59 8.46 -17.21
CA ILE A 567 -25.72 9.92 -17.03
C ILE A 567 -25.46 10.65 -18.35
N MET A 568 -24.43 10.26 -19.09
CA MET A 568 -24.08 10.88 -20.37
C MET A 568 -25.19 10.69 -21.42
N LEU A 569 -25.75 9.46 -21.51
CA LEU A 569 -26.87 9.19 -22.40
C LEU A 569 -28.12 9.96 -21.98
N ALA A 570 -28.42 10.06 -20.70
CA ALA A 570 -29.52 10.86 -20.18
C ALA A 570 -29.33 12.35 -20.48
N ILE A 571 -28.14 12.90 -20.30
CA ILE A 571 -27.83 14.30 -20.65
C ILE A 571 -28.03 14.52 -22.15
N LYS A 572 -27.55 13.60 -23.00
CA LYS A 572 -27.71 13.69 -24.45
C LYS A 572 -29.19 13.68 -24.87
N GLN A 573 -29.98 12.78 -24.30
CA GLN A 573 -31.36 12.57 -24.71
C GLN A 573 -32.32 13.64 -24.19
N PHE A 574 -32.14 14.10 -22.95
CA PHE A 574 -33.16 14.94 -22.27
C PHE A 574 -32.73 16.39 -22.07
N PHE A 575 -31.42 16.68 -22.04
CA PHE A 575 -30.97 18.02 -21.59
C PHE A 575 -30.19 18.83 -22.63
N VAL A 576 -29.74 18.23 -23.73
CA VAL A 576 -28.96 18.93 -24.76
C VAL A 576 -29.63 18.81 -26.13
N ASP A 577 -30.15 19.92 -26.59
CA ASP A 577 -30.68 20.13 -27.94
C ASP A 577 -29.53 20.67 -28.81
N GLU A 578 -29.01 19.84 -29.71
CA GLU A 578 -27.87 20.21 -30.59
C GLU A 578 -28.24 21.38 -31.53
N ASP A 579 -29.49 21.49 -31.99
CA ASP A 579 -29.93 22.57 -32.89
C ASP A 579 -30.00 23.90 -32.16
N LYS A 580 -30.59 23.96 -30.96
CA LYS A 580 -30.57 25.16 -30.12
C LYS A 580 -29.17 25.57 -29.72
N LEU A 581 -28.29 24.58 -29.47
CA LEU A 581 -26.89 24.86 -29.16
C LEU A 581 -26.18 25.50 -30.35
N LYS A 582 -26.40 24.98 -31.56
CA LYS A 582 -25.86 25.51 -32.83
C LYS A 582 -26.34 26.94 -33.08
N GLN A 583 -27.66 27.21 -32.89
CA GLN A 583 -28.20 28.54 -33.02
C GLN A 583 -27.56 29.53 -32.03
N LYS A 584 -27.41 29.15 -30.75
CA LYS A 584 -26.72 29.98 -29.74
C LYS A 584 -25.26 30.24 -30.10
N MET A 585 -24.57 29.30 -30.66
CA MET A 585 -23.19 29.47 -31.08
C MET A 585 -23.08 30.40 -32.27
N ASN A 586 -23.97 30.27 -33.27
CA ASN A 586 -24.01 31.16 -34.44
C ASN A 586 -24.36 32.60 -34.04
N ALA A 587 -25.37 32.80 -33.15
CA ALA A 587 -25.70 34.11 -32.62
C ALA A 587 -24.51 34.76 -31.88
N LYS A 588 -23.76 33.99 -31.12
CA LYS A 588 -22.56 34.47 -30.43
C LYS A 588 -21.43 34.85 -31.40
N LYS A 589 -21.25 34.10 -32.48
CA LYS A 589 -20.29 34.44 -33.54
C LYS A 589 -20.66 35.75 -34.24
N MET A 590 -21.96 35.93 -34.57
CA MET A 590 -22.46 37.18 -35.17
C MET A 590 -22.25 38.39 -34.26
N ALA A 591 -22.53 38.23 -32.95
CA ALA A 591 -22.30 39.29 -31.97
C ALA A 591 -20.80 39.61 -31.82
N ALA A 592 -19.93 38.60 -31.84
CA ALA A 592 -18.48 38.78 -31.77
C ALA A 592 -17.91 39.47 -33.02
N SER A 593 -18.52 39.24 -34.19
CA SER A 593 -18.15 39.92 -35.45
C SER A 593 -18.60 41.38 -35.50
N ALA A 594 -19.67 41.72 -34.79
CA ALA A 594 -20.22 43.09 -34.73
C ALA A 594 -19.48 44.00 -33.72
N THR A 595 -18.71 43.45 -32.80
CA THR A 595 -18.00 44.21 -31.76
C THR A 595 -16.53 44.39 -32.13
N PRO A 596 -15.93 45.61 -32.02
CA PRO A 596 -14.52 45.79 -32.32
C PRO A 596 -13.65 44.94 -31.39
N LYS A 597 -12.73 44.16 -32.01
CA LYS A 597 -11.88 43.17 -31.33
C LYS A 597 -10.93 43.88 -30.36
N LYS A 598 -11.21 43.89 -29.07
CA LYS A 598 -10.22 44.18 -28.05
C LYS A 598 -9.24 42.99 -27.98
N LYS A 599 -7.98 43.21 -28.32
CA LYS A 599 -6.93 42.17 -28.22
C LYS A 599 -6.77 41.76 -26.76
N SER A 600 -6.68 40.46 -26.48
CA SER A 600 -6.38 40.02 -25.14
C SER A 600 -4.90 40.28 -24.84
N GLY A 601 -4.52 40.54 -23.57
CA GLY A 601 -3.12 40.75 -23.18
C GLY A 601 -2.18 39.59 -23.54
N PHE A 602 -2.74 38.39 -23.72
CA PHE A 602 -1.98 37.22 -24.24
C PHE A 602 -1.70 37.37 -25.75
N GLN A 603 -2.65 37.85 -26.54
CA GLN A 603 -2.45 38.11 -27.97
C GLN A 603 -1.42 39.22 -28.22
N GLU A 604 -1.45 40.28 -27.41
CA GLU A 604 -0.46 41.36 -27.48
C GLU A 604 0.94 40.86 -27.18
N ARG A 605 1.10 40.02 -26.15
CA ARG A 605 2.39 39.39 -25.83
C ARG A 605 2.87 38.43 -26.92
N LEU A 606 1.95 37.68 -27.53
CA LEU A 606 2.29 36.74 -28.62
C LEU A 606 2.73 37.50 -29.89
N GLU A 607 2.02 38.60 -30.25
CA GLU A 607 2.43 39.48 -31.37
C GLU A 607 3.77 40.17 -31.10
N GLN A 608 4.02 40.57 -29.84
CA GLN A 608 5.31 41.13 -29.45
C GLN A 608 6.46 40.11 -29.60
N MET A 609 6.22 38.86 -29.14
CA MET A 609 7.19 37.78 -29.32
C MET A 609 7.41 37.45 -30.82
N GLN A 610 6.37 37.44 -31.63
CA GLN A 610 6.51 37.23 -33.08
C GLN A 610 7.29 38.34 -33.76
N LYS A 611 7.03 39.59 -33.45
CA LYS A 611 7.81 40.74 -33.97
C LYS A 611 9.27 40.65 -33.58
N ALA A 612 9.53 40.34 -32.31
CA ALA A 612 10.90 40.16 -31.83
C ALA A 612 11.63 38.97 -32.50
N GLN A 613 10.90 37.91 -32.82
CA GLN A 613 11.47 36.75 -33.53
C GLN A 613 11.72 37.06 -35.02
N GLN A 614 10.83 37.77 -35.68
CA GLN A 614 11.01 38.23 -37.07
C GLN A 614 12.15 39.24 -37.19
N GLU A 615 12.31 40.14 -36.23
CA GLU A 615 13.47 41.08 -36.19
C GLU A 615 14.81 40.34 -35.98
N ARG A 616 14.79 39.27 -35.16
CA ARG A 616 16.00 38.43 -35.01
C ARG A 616 16.36 37.64 -36.28
N LEU A 617 15.37 37.18 -37.04
CA LEU A 617 15.58 36.48 -38.30
C LEU A 617 16.00 37.41 -39.43
N LYS A 618 15.62 38.71 -39.38
CA LYS A 618 16.08 39.73 -40.34
C LYS A 618 17.48 40.27 -40.04
N LYS A 619 18.00 40.05 -38.84
CA LYS A 619 19.36 40.45 -38.40
C LYS A 619 20.40 39.32 -38.55
N LYS A 620 19.98 38.12 -38.95
CA LYS A 620 20.86 37.05 -39.42
C LYS A 620 20.82 36.99 -40.94
#